data_a74eb9fe7bdf87f752e14b4421759981
#
_entry.id   a74eb9fe7bdf87f752e14b4421759981
#
_cell.length_a   1.000
_cell.length_b   1.000
_cell.length_c   1.000
_cell.angle_alpha   90.00
_cell.angle_beta   90.00
_cell.angle_gamma   90.00
#
_symmetry.space_group_name_H-M   'P 1'
#
loop_
_entity.id
_entity.type
_entity.pdbx_description
1 polymer ?
#
loop_
_entity_poly.entity_id
_entity_poly.type
_entity_poly.pdbx_seq_one_letter_code
_entity_poly.pdbx_strand_id
1 'polypeptide(L)'
;ESGTLLNSLDVGALPDMVKFSANGRYCLVANEGEPNSITGVDPFGTVTIDAISDGGSNIGTLTDTELDTLEFDDDVSLPSGMFKISPTATLGQDLEPEWISFSSNSETAYISLQENNGYAIIDLDERTISGLRAFPVIDRSLVPFDASDKDDGIFIRLWPEIFSMAQPDTIRYFRQDGTDYLLTANEGDTKDWEYFSELQRIKDLDTLDFDPTVFNASYLAVLQEDAGAGRLRITSSNGKNADGKYSRLYSFGGRGMSVIKASTGEVIWDTGDELETFFASQYVLYFNSDEENSSFDSRSDDKGSEPEGLALGTLDGRAYAFLILERIGGVVAYDICDVKHPRFETYFNRRDFQVDNAFPDLGAAGDISPESIAFVDKNDSPTGSYLLLLANSGSGTVSVYEISGSNTEPCSSAPSLAPHLVGFIALCLGFFMLF
;
A
#
# COMPACT_ATOMS: atom_id res chain seq x y z
N GLU A 1 -25.29 -10.89 -19.22
CA GLU A 1 -25.99 -10.79 -17.93
C GLU A 1 -26.82 -9.51 -17.89
N SER A 2 -27.95 -9.51 -17.14
CA SER A 2 -28.95 -8.45 -17.21
C SER A 2 -28.58 -7.18 -16.41
N GLY A 3 -27.60 -7.25 -15.54
CA GLY A 3 -27.27 -6.16 -14.60
C GLY A 3 -28.40 -5.88 -13.57
N THR A 4 -29.23 -6.88 -13.27
CA THR A 4 -30.31 -6.72 -12.29
C THR A 4 -29.78 -6.70 -10.89
N LEU A 5 -30.07 -5.64 -10.10
CA LEU A 5 -29.79 -5.60 -8.68
C LEU A 5 -30.55 -6.72 -7.95
N LEU A 6 -29.83 -7.61 -7.28
CA LEU A 6 -30.43 -8.71 -6.53
C LEU A 6 -30.71 -8.33 -5.08
N ASN A 7 -29.78 -7.58 -4.46
CA ASN A 7 -29.88 -7.18 -3.07
C ASN A 7 -29.00 -5.94 -2.80
N SER A 8 -29.21 -5.29 -1.65
CA SER A 8 -28.38 -4.22 -1.10
C SER A 8 -28.31 -4.42 0.41
N LEU A 9 -27.11 -4.43 0.96
CA LEU A 9 -26.83 -4.69 2.37
C LEU A 9 -26.05 -3.52 2.97
N ASP A 10 -26.42 -3.13 4.17
CA ASP A 10 -25.69 -2.10 4.92
C ASP A 10 -24.43 -2.73 5.58
N VAL A 11 -23.29 -2.07 5.47
CA VAL A 11 -22.01 -2.47 6.05
C VAL A 11 -21.47 -1.38 7.00
N GLY A 12 -20.22 -1.46 7.42
CA GLY A 12 -19.59 -0.44 8.27
C GLY A 12 -19.43 0.92 7.57
N ALA A 13 -18.88 1.89 8.31
CA ALA A 13 -18.65 3.24 7.81
C ALA A 13 -17.49 3.26 6.80
N LEU A 14 -17.63 4.02 5.73
CA LEU A 14 -16.64 4.21 4.67
C LEU A 14 -16.06 2.87 4.18
N PRO A 15 -16.86 2.06 3.45
CA PRO A 15 -16.35 0.82 2.88
C PRO A 15 -15.35 1.13 1.76
N ASP A 16 -14.09 0.76 1.97
CA ASP A 16 -13.02 0.96 1.00
C ASP A 16 -12.94 -0.20 0.01
N MET A 17 -12.81 -1.43 0.50
CA MET A 17 -12.66 -2.60 -0.36
C MET A 17 -13.71 -3.67 -0.09
N VAL A 18 -14.20 -4.30 -1.19
CA VAL A 18 -15.02 -5.51 -1.16
C VAL A 18 -14.34 -6.62 -1.94
N LYS A 19 -14.26 -7.83 -1.36
CA LYS A 19 -13.61 -8.96 -2.01
C LYS A 19 -14.24 -10.30 -1.67
N PHE A 20 -14.36 -11.15 -2.71
CA PHE A 20 -14.79 -12.54 -2.53
C PHE A 20 -13.59 -13.45 -2.28
N SER A 21 -13.76 -14.43 -1.39
CA SER A 21 -12.82 -15.52 -1.23
C SER A 21 -12.74 -16.39 -2.49
N ALA A 22 -11.59 -17.03 -2.73
CA ALA A 22 -11.38 -17.83 -3.93
C ALA A 22 -12.35 -19.01 -4.09
N ASN A 23 -12.84 -19.57 -2.98
CA ASN A 23 -13.84 -20.63 -2.99
C ASN A 23 -15.29 -20.10 -3.09
N GLY A 24 -15.48 -18.78 -3.13
CA GLY A 24 -16.81 -18.12 -3.23
C GLY A 24 -17.69 -18.27 -1.99
N ARG A 25 -17.14 -18.70 -0.84
CA ARG A 25 -17.93 -18.91 0.39
C ARG A 25 -18.03 -17.67 1.27
N TYR A 26 -17.15 -16.71 1.08
CA TYR A 26 -17.12 -15.48 1.86
C TYR A 26 -17.01 -14.26 0.95
N CYS A 27 -17.69 -13.20 1.32
CA CYS A 27 -17.47 -11.85 0.85
C CYS A 27 -17.08 -10.99 2.03
N LEU A 28 -15.94 -10.31 1.97
CA LEU A 28 -15.50 -9.40 3.00
C LEU A 28 -15.56 -7.97 2.50
N VAL A 29 -15.88 -7.06 3.42
CA VAL A 29 -15.80 -5.62 3.21
C VAL A 29 -14.90 -5.04 4.28
N ALA A 30 -13.84 -4.37 3.89
CA ALA A 30 -13.04 -3.53 4.75
C ALA A 30 -13.75 -2.18 4.85
N ASN A 31 -14.10 -1.80 6.06
CA ASN A 31 -14.77 -0.54 6.35
C ASN A 31 -13.78 0.32 7.13
N GLU A 32 -13.21 1.28 6.46
CA GLU A 32 -12.13 2.12 6.96
C GLU A 32 -12.54 2.86 8.22
N GLY A 33 -13.75 3.45 8.22
CA GLY A 33 -14.24 4.18 9.39
C GLY A 33 -13.55 5.52 9.60
N GLU A 34 -12.96 6.10 8.55
CA GLU A 34 -12.29 7.39 8.63
C GLU A 34 -13.23 8.46 9.21
N PRO A 35 -12.72 9.37 10.05
CA PRO A 35 -13.53 10.42 10.66
C PRO A 35 -14.13 11.37 9.65
N ASN A 36 -15.38 11.71 9.83
CA ASN A 36 -16.04 12.72 9.00
C ASN A 36 -15.48 14.11 9.32
N SER A 37 -14.76 14.72 8.39
CA SER A 37 -14.08 16.02 8.54
C SER A 37 -15.01 17.19 8.88
N ILE A 38 -16.31 17.11 8.52
CA ILE A 38 -17.29 18.17 8.75
C ILE A 38 -17.96 18.03 10.14
N THR A 39 -18.32 16.81 10.52
CA THR A 39 -19.10 16.56 11.74
C THR A 39 -18.23 16.18 12.93
N GLY A 40 -16.98 15.77 12.71
CA GLY A 40 -16.07 15.24 13.74
C GLY A 40 -16.53 13.90 14.33
N VAL A 41 -17.48 13.22 13.67
CA VAL A 41 -17.86 11.86 14.06
C VAL A 41 -16.79 10.91 13.58
N ASP A 42 -16.24 10.13 14.50
CA ASP A 42 -15.17 9.16 14.30
C ASP A 42 -15.75 7.76 14.53
N PRO A 43 -16.14 7.04 13.47
CA PRO A 43 -16.70 5.70 13.57
C PRO A 43 -15.59 4.67 13.89
N PHE A 44 -15.98 3.43 14.14
CA PHE A 44 -15.04 2.32 14.26
C PHE A 44 -14.64 1.83 12.87
N GLY A 45 -13.34 1.56 12.68
CA GLY A 45 -12.88 0.71 11.60
C GLY A 45 -13.34 -0.73 11.85
N THR A 46 -13.93 -1.37 10.83
CA THR A 46 -14.54 -2.69 10.98
C THR A 46 -14.31 -3.57 9.76
N VAL A 47 -14.46 -4.88 9.92
CA VAL A 47 -14.51 -5.81 8.80
C VAL A 47 -15.86 -6.50 8.77
N THR A 48 -16.63 -6.32 7.71
CA THR A 48 -17.89 -7.04 7.51
C THR A 48 -17.63 -8.34 6.77
N ILE A 49 -18.18 -9.44 7.28
CA ILE A 49 -18.11 -10.79 6.70
C ILE A 49 -19.50 -11.25 6.31
N ASP A 50 -19.66 -11.61 5.05
CA ASP A 50 -20.84 -12.29 4.54
C ASP A 50 -20.51 -13.74 4.19
N ALA A 51 -21.26 -14.67 4.76
CA ALA A 51 -21.16 -16.10 4.44
C ALA A 51 -22.10 -16.45 3.30
N ILE A 52 -21.53 -16.66 2.14
CA ILE A 52 -22.27 -17.00 0.93
C ILE A 52 -22.51 -18.50 0.88
N SER A 53 -23.78 -18.91 0.74
CA SER A 53 -24.11 -20.30 0.52
C SER A 53 -23.65 -20.80 -0.86
N ASP A 54 -23.50 -22.12 -0.99
CA ASP A 54 -23.03 -22.77 -2.23
C ASP A 54 -23.75 -22.25 -3.48
N GLY A 55 -22.93 -21.73 -4.42
CA GLY A 55 -23.41 -21.17 -5.68
C GLY A 55 -24.11 -19.81 -5.55
N GLY A 56 -23.98 -19.11 -4.43
CA GLY A 56 -24.56 -17.78 -4.22
C GLY A 56 -26.09 -17.79 -4.08
N SER A 57 -26.66 -18.93 -3.73
CA SER A 57 -28.17 -19.10 -3.71
C SER A 57 -28.85 -18.23 -2.65
N ASN A 58 -28.15 -17.74 -1.64
CA ASN A 58 -28.65 -16.84 -0.60
C ASN A 58 -28.47 -15.33 -0.90
N ILE A 59 -27.65 -14.94 -1.89
CA ILE A 59 -27.33 -13.52 -2.14
C ILE A 59 -28.56 -12.64 -2.27
N GLY A 60 -29.59 -13.09 -3.00
CA GLY A 60 -30.82 -12.32 -3.17
C GLY A 60 -31.78 -12.30 -1.97
N THR A 61 -31.45 -13.00 -0.88
CA THR A 61 -32.29 -13.13 0.32
C THR A 61 -31.60 -12.78 1.62
N LEU A 62 -30.29 -12.44 1.56
CA LEU A 62 -29.51 -11.99 2.72
C LEU A 62 -30.10 -10.71 3.31
N THR A 63 -29.98 -10.58 4.63
CA THR A 63 -30.38 -9.40 5.39
C THR A 63 -29.18 -8.87 6.16
N ASP A 64 -29.17 -7.58 6.53
CA ASP A 64 -28.08 -6.95 7.30
C ASP A 64 -27.82 -7.67 8.63
N THR A 65 -28.81 -8.34 9.20
CA THR A 65 -28.67 -9.10 10.46
C THR A 65 -27.97 -10.45 10.29
N GLU A 66 -27.69 -10.87 9.07
CA GLU A 66 -26.93 -12.09 8.75
C GLU A 66 -25.45 -11.80 8.48
N LEU A 67 -25.06 -10.51 8.46
CA LEU A 67 -23.69 -10.08 8.34
C LEU A 67 -22.98 -10.14 9.71
N ASP A 68 -21.76 -10.62 9.74
CA ASP A 68 -20.88 -10.51 10.91
C ASP A 68 -20.02 -9.25 10.76
N THR A 69 -20.06 -8.38 11.76
CA THR A 69 -19.17 -7.20 11.82
C THR A 69 -18.12 -7.44 12.89
N LEU A 70 -16.85 -7.45 12.48
CA LEU A 70 -15.71 -7.58 13.38
C LEU A 70 -15.20 -6.19 13.75
N GLU A 71 -15.15 -5.92 15.05
CA GLU A 71 -14.59 -4.69 15.63
C GLU A 71 -13.23 -5.00 16.26
N PHE A 72 -12.33 -4.02 16.28
CA PHE A 72 -11.05 -4.13 16.97
C PHE A 72 -11.25 -3.86 18.48
N ASP A 73 -10.66 -4.72 19.30
CA ASP A 73 -10.73 -4.61 20.76
C ASP A 73 -9.78 -3.49 21.24
N ASP A 74 -10.33 -2.53 21.97
CA ASP A 74 -9.59 -1.39 22.52
C ASP A 74 -8.50 -1.80 23.54
N ASP A 75 -8.63 -2.99 24.15
CA ASP A 75 -7.69 -3.51 25.16
C ASP A 75 -6.51 -4.29 24.53
N VAL A 76 -6.47 -4.47 23.20
CA VAL A 76 -5.38 -5.16 22.50
C VAL A 76 -4.10 -4.32 22.51
N SER A 77 -2.98 -4.95 22.86
CA SER A 77 -1.67 -4.33 22.72
C SER A 77 -1.17 -4.44 21.28
N LEU A 78 -0.84 -3.32 20.66
CA LEU A 78 -0.27 -3.31 19.33
C LEU A 78 1.11 -3.98 19.30
N PRO A 79 1.41 -4.80 18.27
CA PRO A 79 2.75 -5.30 18.03
C PRO A 79 3.76 -4.17 17.85
N SER A 80 5.01 -4.42 18.19
CA SER A 80 6.09 -3.45 17.92
C SER A 80 6.21 -3.20 16.42
N GLY A 81 6.17 -1.94 16.01
CA GLY A 81 6.17 -1.50 14.60
C GLY A 81 4.77 -1.16 14.08
N MET A 82 3.69 -1.49 14.79
CA MET A 82 2.39 -0.86 14.61
C MET A 82 2.27 0.37 15.51
N PHE A 83 1.53 1.34 15.05
CA PHE A 83 1.41 2.64 15.72
C PHE A 83 -0.06 3.02 15.93
N LYS A 84 -0.39 3.50 17.12
CA LYS A 84 -1.60 4.26 17.37
C LYS A 84 -1.32 5.72 17.01
N ILE A 85 -2.12 6.31 16.15
CA ILE A 85 -1.88 7.63 15.57
C ILE A 85 -2.67 8.71 16.31
N SER A 86 -4.00 8.62 16.34
CA SER A 86 -4.83 9.61 16.99
C SER A 86 -4.74 9.52 18.52
N PRO A 87 -4.40 10.62 19.22
CA PRO A 87 -4.30 10.61 20.67
C PRO A 87 -5.66 10.53 21.38
N THR A 88 -6.74 10.87 20.68
CA THR A 88 -8.10 11.00 21.24
C THR A 88 -9.03 9.85 20.84
N ALA A 89 -8.78 9.18 19.73
CA ALA A 89 -9.54 8.01 19.29
C ALA A 89 -9.33 6.81 20.23
N THR A 90 -10.29 5.91 20.34
CA THR A 90 -10.07 4.55 20.87
C THR A 90 -9.20 3.78 19.89
N LEU A 91 -8.78 2.56 20.21
CA LEU A 91 -8.01 1.75 19.27
C LEU A 91 -8.90 1.31 18.10
N GLY A 92 -10.13 0.92 18.38
CA GLY A 92 -11.07 0.52 17.33
C GLY A 92 -11.46 1.64 16.37
N GLN A 93 -11.36 2.91 16.80
CA GLN A 93 -11.54 4.08 15.95
C GLN A 93 -10.28 4.44 15.15
N ASP A 94 -9.08 4.14 15.69
CA ASP A 94 -7.80 4.50 15.11
C ASP A 94 -7.31 3.48 14.06
N LEU A 95 -7.80 2.23 14.13
CA LEU A 95 -7.45 1.18 13.18
C LEU A 95 -8.41 1.20 11.99
N GLU A 96 -7.90 1.53 10.81
CA GLU A 96 -8.67 1.75 9.58
C GLU A 96 -8.37 0.61 8.58
N PRO A 97 -9.34 -0.35 8.39
CA PRO A 97 -9.19 -1.46 7.46
C PRO A 97 -9.37 -1.02 6.00
N GLU A 98 -8.45 -1.41 5.13
CA GLU A 98 -8.44 -1.05 3.71
C GLU A 98 -8.37 -2.28 2.80
N TRP A 99 -7.18 -2.83 2.55
CA TRP A 99 -6.98 -3.87 1.58
C TRP A 99 -7.21 -5.28 2.12
N ILE A 100 -7.91 -6.12 1.34
CA ILE A 100 -8.22 -7.51 1.68
C ILE A 100 -7.40 -8.47 0.82
N SER A 101 -6.71 -9.43 1.46
CA SER A 101 -6.04 -10.53 0.77
C SER A 101 -6.38 -11.87 1.43
N PHE A 102 -6.90 -12.82 0.63
CA PHE A 102 -7.25 -14.15 1.12
C PHE A 102 -6.10 -15.15 0.96
N SER A 103 -5.98 -16.09 1.92
CA SER A 103 -5.18 -17.30 1.76
C SER A 103 -5.72 -18.17 0.63
N SER A 104 -4.85 -19.00 0.02
CA SER A 104 -5.23 -19.85 -1.12
C SER A 104 -6.27 -20.91 -0.78
N ASN A 105 -6.39 -21.32 0.49
CA ASN A 105 -7.41 -22.25 0.97
C ASN A 105 -8.70 -21.56 1.42
N SER A 106 -8.73 -20.21 1.40
CA SER A 106 -9.87 -19.40 1.87
C SER A 106 -10.29 -19.67 3.33
N GLU A 107 -9.33 -20.00 4.19
CA GLU A 107 -9.55 -20.15 5.65
C GLU A 107 -9.12 -18.90 6.42
N THR A 108 -8.25 -18.07 5.82
CA THR A 108 -7.70 -16.86 6.44
C THR A 108 -7.80 -15.68 5.49
N ALA A 109 -8.11 -14.50 6.02
CA ALA A 109 -7.93 -13.24 5.34
C ALA A 109 -6.93 -12.36 6.08
N TYR A 110 -6.24 -11.51 5.34
CA TYR A 110 -5.30 -10.49 5.81
C TYR A 110 -5.83 -9.14 5.38
N ILE A 111 -5.94 -8.23 6.32
CA ILE A 111 -6.52 -6.90 6.08
C ILE A 111 -5.47 -5.85 6.42
N SER A 112 -5.08 -4.98 5.48
CA SER A 112 -4.18 -3.87 5.78
C SER A 112 -4.83 -2.85 6.72
N LEU A 113 -4.00 -2.22 7.53
CA LEU A 113 -4.29 -1.09 8.42
C LEU A 113 -3.15 -0.12 8.13
N GLN A 114 -3.28 0.60 7.01
CA GLN A 114 -2.15 1.25 6.33
C GLN A 114 -1.47 2.27 7.22
N GLU A 115 -2.18 3.29 7.71
CA GLU A 115 -1.58 4.35 8.51
C GLU A 115 -0.98 3.83 9.81
N ASN A 116 -1.61 2.77 10.38
CA ASN A 116 -1.11 2.14 11.61
C ASN A 116 0.10 1.23 11.39
N ASN A 117 0.58 1.11 10.14
CA ASN A 117 1.69 0.23 9.72
C ASN A 117 1.48 -1.22 10.14
N GLY A 118 0.29 -1.77 9.93
CA GLY A 118 -0.03 -3.12 10.36
C GLY A 118 -1.08 -3.84 9.53
N TYR A 119 -1.37 -5.08 9.92
CA TYR A 119 -2.45 -5.86 9.33
C TYR A 119 -3.13 -6.76 10.36
N ALA A 120 -4.42 -6.99 10.13
CA ALA A 120 -5.22 -7.94 10.87
C ALA A 120 -5.22 -9.30 10.17
N ILE A 121 -5.24 -10.36 10.96
CA ILE A 121 -5.42 -11.75 10.51
C ILE A 121 -6.82 -12.18 10.92
N ILE A 122 -7.65 -12.53 9.96
CA ILE A 122 -9.04 -12.97 10.17
C ILE A 122 -9.12 -14.48 9.99
N ASP A 123 -9.62 -15.17 11.00
CA ASP A 123 -10.07 -16.56 10.89
C ASP A 123 -11.49 -16.55 10.29
N LEU A 124 -11.65 -17.13 9.11
CA LEU A 124 -12.92 -17.08 8.38
C LEU A 124 -13.93 -18.13 8.87
N ASP A 125 -13.47 -19.25 9.39
CA ASP A 125 -14.37 -20.28 9.93
C ASP A 125 -14.92 -19.84 11.30
N GLU A 126 -14.07 -19.28 12.17
CA GLU A 126 -14.47 -18.75 13.48
C GLU A 126 -15.05 -17.32 13.38
N ARG A 127 -14.82 -16.61 12.28
CA ARG A 127 -15.21 -15.21 12.03
C ARG A 127 -14.72 -14.28 13.13
N THR A 128 -13.42 -14.31 13.37
CA THR A 128 -12.77 -13.52 14.41
C THR A 128 -11.47 -12.91 13.92
N ILE A 129 -11.08 -11.78 14.56
CA ILE A 129 -9.73 -11.24 14.42
C ILE A 129 -8.80 -12.10 15.28
N SER A 130 -8.01 -12.95 14.64
CA SER A 130 -7.11 -13.89 15.32
C SER A 130 -5.78 -13.26 15.74
N GLY A 131 -5.47 -12.06 15.25
CA GLY A 131 -4.29 -11.30 15.68
C GLY A 131 -3.96 -10.12 14.81
N LEU A 132 -3.08 -9.27 15.32
CA LEU A 132 -2.48 -8.13 14.62
C LEU A 132 -1.00 -8.37 14.38
N ARG A 133 -0.45 -7.84 13.30
CA ARG A 133 0.98 -7.87 12.97
C ARG A 133 1.41 -6.55 12.39
N ALA A 134 2.67 -6.18 12.63
CA ALA A 134 3.27 -5.00 12.03
C ALA A 134 3.79 -5.29 10.63
N PHE A 135 3.69 -4.29 9.75
CA PHE A 135 4.47 -4.21 8.53
C PHE A 135 5.92 -3.77 8.83
N PRO A 136 6.84 -3.88 7.87
CA PRO A 136 8.22 -3.46 8.07
C PRO A 136 8.35 -2.00 8.52
N VAL A 137 9.36 -1.74 9.35
CA VAL A 137 9.89 -0.41 9.62
C VAL A 137 11.33 -0.42 9.09
N ILE A 138 11.59 0.40 8.08
CA ILE A 138 12.84 0.42 7.33
C ILE A 138 13.83 1.37 8.00
N ASP A 139 14.98 0.86 8.44
CA ASP A 139 16.04 1.66 9.05
C ASP A 139 16.83 2.43 7.97
N ARG A 140 16.65 3.73 7.90
CA ARG A 140 17.30 4.60 6.92
C ARG A 140 18.77 4.89 7.24
N SER A 141 19.27 4.40 8.35
CA SER A 141 20.73 4.30 8.57
C SER A 141 21.40 3.17 7.78
N LEU A 142 20.59 2.23 7.23
CA LEU A 142 21.05 1.07 6.47
C LEU A 142 20.58 1.10 5.02
N VAL A 143 19.41 1.68 4.76
CA VAL A 143 18.78 1.79 3.44
C VAL A 143 18.73 3.27 3.04
N PRO A 144 19.60 3.72 2.12
CA PRO A 144 19.65 5.11 1.73
C PRO A 144 18.44 5.55 0.91
N PHE A 145 18.12 6.83 0.95
CA PHE A 145 17.13 7.47 0.11
C PHE A 145 17.38 8.97 -0.02
N ASP A 146 16.77 9.61 -0.99
CA ASP A 146 16.74 11.05 -1.10
C ASP A 146 15.62 11.61 -0.21
N ALA A 147 15.95 12.57 0.65
CA ALA A 147 15.04 13.14 1.64
C ALA A 147 14.70 14.61 1.40
N SER A 148 15.18 15.20 0.30
CA SER A 148 15.04 16.63 0.03
C SER A 148 14.64 16.90 -1.41
N ASP A 149 13.72 17.83 -1.60
CA ASP A 149 13.36 18.45 -2.88
C ASP A 149 14.02 19.82 -3.07
N LYS A 150 15.03 20.17 -2.23
CA LYS A 150 15.67 21.51 -2.18
C LYS A 150 17.20 21.46 -2.08
N ASP A 151 17.80 20.40 -2.56
CA ASP A 151 19.26 20.24 -2.55
C ASP A 151 19.88 20.36 -3.97
N ASP A 152 19.05 20.77 -4.95
CA ASP A 152 19.41 21.02 -6.36
C ASP A 152 19.95 19.77 -7.09
N GLY A 153 19.53 18.57 -6.68
CA GLY A 153 20.00 17.33 -7.33
C GLY A 153 19.36 16.06 -6.78
N ILE A 154 20.03 14.94 -7.01
CA ILE A 154 19.64 13.63 -6.48
C ILE A 154 20.73 13.22 -5.49
N PHE A 155 20.37 13.12 -4.20
CA PHE A 155 21.32 12.81 -3.14
C PHE A 155 20.86 11.64 -2.26
N ILE A 156 20.86 10.45 -2.82
CA ILE A 156 20.55 9.21 -2.12
C ILE A 156 21.62 8.95 -1.06
N ARG A 157 21.24 9.04 0.23
CA ARG A 157 22.18 8.90 1.35
C ARG A 157 21.53 8.26 2.59
N LEU A 158 22.37 7.83 3.52
CA LEU A 158 21.94 7.26 4.80
C LEU A 158 21.56 8.37 5.80
N TRP A 159 20.49 8.12 6.56
CA TRP A 159 19.98 9.04 7.56
C TRP A 159 19.84 8.34 8.92
N PRO A 160 20.80 8.46 9.83
CA PRO A 160 20.69 7.89 11.17
C PRO A 160 19.45 8.39 11.92
N GLU A 161 18.81 7.49 12.68
CA GLU A 161 17.63 7.75 13.50
C GLU A 161 16.37 8.15 12.70
N ILE A 162 16.40 8.07 11.38
CA ILE A 162 15.21 8.10 10.53
C ILE A 162 14.81 6.67 10.19
N PHE A 163 13.54 6.38 10.34
CA PHE A 163 12.89 5.12 10.03
C PHE A 163 11.70 5.39 9.14
N SER A 164 11.47 4.58 8.11
CA SER A 164 10.27 4.68 7.28
C SER A 164 9.31 3.56 7.62
N MET A 165 8.06 3.89 7.92
CA MET A 165 6.98 2.93 8.02
C MET A 165 6.65 2.42 6.62
N ALA A 166 6.50 1.12 6.42
CA ALA A 166 6.19 0.57 5.10
C ALA A 166 4.80 1.04 4.63
N GLN A 167 3.82 0.95 5.50
CA GLN A 167 2.44 1.41 5.28
C GLN A 167 1.92 1.03 3.89
N PRO A 168 1.79 -0.27 3.59
CA PRO A 168 1.35 -0.67 2.26
C PRO A 168 -0.14 -0.45 2.08
N ASP A 169 -0.52 0.18 0.96
CA ASP A 169 -1.88 0.14 0.45
C ASP A 169 -2.23 -1.29 0.05
N THR A 170 -1.62 -1.80 -0.99
CA THR A 170 -1.91 -3.16 -1.49
C THR A 170 -1.07 -4.23 -0.81
N ILE A 171 -1.74 -5.30 -0.35
CA ILE A 171 -1.11 -6.54 0.07
C ILE A 171 -1.61 -7.72 -0.77
N ARG A 172 -0.70 -8.66 -1.14
CA ARG A 172 -1.03 -9.85 -1.92
C ARG A 172 -0.50 -11.12 -1.26
N TYR A 173 -1.40 -12.03 -0.95
CA TYR A 173 -1.04 -13.35 -0.45
C TYR A 173 -0.50 -14.25 -1.55
N PHE A 174 0.51 -15.03 -1.20
CA PHE A 174 0.94 -16.20 -1.96
C PHE A 174 1.57 -17.24 -1.04
N ARG A 175 1.67 -18.48 -1.53
CA ARG A 175 2.24 -19.60 -0.77
C ARG A 175 3.34 -20.27 -1.56
N GLN A 176 4.50 -20.47 -0.93
CA GLN A 176 5.62 -21.19 -1.50
C GLN A 176 6.22 -22.14 -0.46
N ASP A 177 6.51 -23.37 -0.87
CA ASP A 177 7.14 -24.41 -0.04
C ASP A 177 6.44 -24.61 1.33
N GLY A 178 5.12 -24.51 1.33
CA GLY A 178 4.29 -24.71 2.51
C GLY A 178 4.25 -23.51 3.47
N THR A 179 4.90 -22.40 3.13
CA THR A 179 4.90 -21.16 3.92
C THR A 179 4.04 -20.09 3.23
N ASP A 180 3.29 -19.36 4.06
CA ASP A 180 2.41 -18.28 3.64
C ASP A 180 3.15 -16.95 3.74
N TYR A 181 3.07 -16.17 2.68
CA TYR A 181 3.72 -14.86 2.55
C TYR A 181 2.71 -13.79 2.12
N LEU A 182 3.04 -12.55 2.44
CA LEU A 182 2.43 -11.36 1.83
C LEU A 182 3.50 -10.59 1.06
N LEU A 183 3.15 -10.15 -0.14
CA LEU A 183 3.85 -9.06 -0.83
C LEU A 183 3.11 -7.77 -0.52
N THR A 184 3.87 -6.70 -0.35
CA THR A 184 3.35 -5.39 0.07
C THR A 184 3.84 -4.31 -0.88
N ALA A 185 2.96 -3.44 -1.34
CA ALA A 185 3.32 -2.21 -2.06
C ALA A 185 3.41 -1.09 -1.01
N ASN A 186 4.63 -0.63 -0.72
CA ASN A 186 4.93 0.21 0.44
C ASN A 186 4.79 1.70 0.09
N GLU A 187 3.59 2.14 -0.14
CA GLU A 187 3.23 3.49 -0.55
C GLU A 187 3.43 4.52 0.57
N GLY A 188 2.69 4.31 1.65
CA GLY A 188 2.59 5.21 2.80
C GLY A 188 1.37 6.11 2.77
N ASP A 189 0.72 6.26 3.93
CA ASP A 189 -0.32 7.25 4.10
C ASP A 189 -0.31 7.86 5.51
N THR A 190 -1.16 8.89 5.74
CA THR A 190 -1.12 9.74 6.92
C THR A 190 -2.52 10.16 7.33
N LYS A 191 -2.77 10.20 8.65
CA LYS A 191 -3.99 10.79 9.17
C LYS A 191 -3.86 12.32 9.15
N ASP A 192 -4.51 12.95 8.17
CA ASP A 192 -4.46 14.40 7.95
C ASP A 192 -5.86 14.98 7.69
N TRP A 193 -6.58 15.27 8.75
CA TRP A 193 -7.93 15.84 8.70
C TRP A 193 -7.96 17.28 9.18
N GLU A 194 -9.03 18.01 8.93
CA GLU A 194 -9.18 19.42 9.32
C GLU A 194 -8.93 19.69 10.82
N TYR A 195 -9.26 18.71 11.68
CA TYR A 195 -9.13 18.86 13.15
C TYR A 195 -7.95 18.09 13.75
N PHE A 196 -7.27 17.25 13.00
CA PHE A 196 -6.09 16.51 13.44
C PHE A 196 -5.19 16.21 12.25
N SER A 197 -3.89 16.46 12.40
CA SER A 197 -2.87 16.05 11.46
C SER A 197 -1.69 15.48 12.22
N GLU A 198 -1.23 14.31 11.78
CA GLU A 198 0.03 13.77 12.29
C GLU A 198 1.26 14.30 11.53
N LEU A 199 1.04 14.99 10.41
CA LEU A 199 2.12 15.48 9.56
C LEU A 199 2.96 16.55 10.27
N GLN A 200 4.27 16.31 10.29
CA GLN A 200 5.26 17.25 10.82
C GLN A 200 6.49 17.29 9.90
N ARG A 201 7.02 18.47 9.60
CA ARG A 201 8.32 18.59 8.96
C ARG A 201 9.43 18.65 10.00
N ILE A 202 10.54 17.99 9.74
CA ILE A 202 11.68 17.95 10.69
C ILE A 202 12.21 19.36 10.98
N LYS A 203 12.25 20.25 9.99
CA LYS A 203 12.72 21.63 10.15
C LYS A 203 11.83 22.52 11.04
N ASP A 204 10.55 22.15 11.19
CA ASP A 204 9.57 22.92 11.96
C ASP A 204 9.58 22.52 13.45
N LEU A 205 10.38 21.53 13.83
CA LEU A 205 10.62 21.13 15.21
C LEU A 205 11.66 22.06 15.87
N ASP A 206 11.41 22.42 17.16
CA ASP A 206 12.45 23.09 17.94
C ASP A 206 13.60 22.11 18.26
N THR A 207 14.81 22.59 18.35
CA THR A 207 15.97 21.77 18.74
C THR A 207 15.79 21.14 20.14
N LEU A 208 14.94 21.70 20.98
CA LEU A 208 14.58 21.15 22.29
C LEU A 208 13.61 19.97 22.22
N ASP A 209 12.95 19.74 21.09
CA ASP A 209 12.09 18.59 20.86
C ASP A 209 12.87 17.30 20.64
N PHE A 210 14.18 17.41 20.38
CA PHE A 210 15.03 16.26 20.15
C PHE A 210 15.75 15.80 21.43
N ASP A 211 15.94 14.49 21.57
CA ASP A 211 16.79 13.91 22.61
C ASP A 211 18.27 14.23 22.30
N PRO A 212 18.93 15.07 23.12
CA PRO A 212 20.33 15.47 22.84
C PRO A 212 21.35 14.33 23.02
N THR A 213 20.94 13.20 23.59
CA THR A 213 21.80 12.00 23.68
C THR A 213 21.81 11.19 22.38
N VAL A 214 20.80 11.39 21.54
CA VAL A 214 20.63 10.76 20.25
C VAL A 214 21.00 11.72 19.12
N PHE A 215 20.39 12.91 19.13
CA PHE A 215 20.60 13.94 18.11
C PHE A 215 21.57 15.00 18.62
N ASN A 216 22.85 14.88 18.26
CA ASN A 216 23.81 15.93 18.62
C ASN A 216 23.65 17.18 17.73
N ALA A 217 24.14 18.34 18.22
CA ALA A 217 23.97 19.62 17.55
C ALA A 217 24.52 19.68 16.11
N SER A 218 25.59 18.95 15.83
CA SER A 218 26.18 18.91 14.47
C SER A 218 25.30 18.12 13.51
N TYR A 219 24.67 17.06 13.98
CA TYR A 219 23.73 16.28 13.17
C TYR A 219 22.44 17.05 12.95
N LEU A 220 21.86 17.68 13.97
CA LEU A 220 20.68 18.51 13.86
C LEU A 220 20.86 19.66 12.84
N ALA A 221 22.04 20.29 12.83
CA ALA A 221 22.33 21.35 11.89
C ALA A 221 22.28 20.90 10.41
N VAL A 222 22.53 19.61 10.13
CA VAL A 222 22.38 19.04 8.79
C VAL A 222 20.96 18.52 8.57
N LEU A 223 20.40 17.88 9.58
CA LEU A 223 19.09 17.23 9.53
C LEU A 223 17.96 18.23 9.26
N GLN A 224 18.01 19.41 9.88
CA GLN A 224 16.96 20.43 9.81
C GLN A 224 17.09 21.40 8.63
N GLU A 225 18.18 21.35 7.85
CA GLU A 225 18.34 22.16 6.65
C GLU A 225 17.37 21.69 5.54
N ASP A 226 16.88 22.62 4.72
CA ASP A 226 16.02 22.28 3.57
C ASP A 226 16.73 21.33 2.60
N ALA A 227 18.01 21.51 2.36
CA ALA A 227 18.86 20.61 1.57
C ALA A 227 19.34 19.35 2.34
N GLY A 228 18.91 19.22 3.57
CA GLY A 228 19.07 18.01 4.39
C GLY A 228 17.81 17.14 4.35
N ALA A 229 17.37 16.71 5.54
CA ALA A 229 16.07 16.07 5.69
C ALA A 229 15.04 17.01 6.37
N GLY A 230 15.31 18.30 6.44
CA GLY A 230 14.46 19.25 7.15
C GLY A 230 13.03 19.33 6.62
N ARG A 231 12.85 19.13 5.33
CA ARG A 231 11.54 19.11 4.68
C ARG A 231 10.83 17.77 4.74
N LEU A 232 11.55 16.68 5.06
CA LEU A 232 10.96 15.35 5.13
C LEU A 232 9.77 15.34 6.11
N ARG A 233 8.67 14.74 5.68
CA ARG A 233 7.47 14.54 6.48
C ARG A 233 7.65 13.36 7.42
N ILE A 234 7.31 13.56 8.68
CA ILE A 234 7.35 12.55 9.74
C ILE A 234 6.06 12.57 10.55
N THR A 235 5.76 11.50 11.26
CA THR A 235 4.65 11.49 12.21
C THR A 235 4.98 12.27 13.48
N SER A 236 4.06 13.09 13.94
CA SER A 236 4.11 13.76 15.24
C SER A 236 3.66 12.84 16.39
N SER A 237 3.00 11.74 16.07
CA SER A 237 2.35 10.87 17.06
C SER A 237 3.31 9.88 17.72
N ASN A 238 4.42 9.54 17.06
CA ASN A 238 5.34 8.49 17.49
C ASN A 238 6.82 8.93 17.46
N GLY A 239 7.72 8.12 18.02
CA GLY A 239 9.16 8.37 18.04
C GLY A 239 9.69 9.12 19.25
N LYS A 240 8.81 9.55 20.16
CA LYS A 240 9.19 10.28 21.38
C LYS A 240 9.49 9.33 22.53
N ASN A 241 10.50 9.68 23.33
CA ASN A 241 10.84 9.00 24.58
C ASN A 241 9.91 9.44 25.75
N ALA A 242 10.17 8.92 26.95
CA ALA A 242 9.37 9.22 28.14
C ALA A 242 9.38 10.70 28.55
N ASP A 243 10.37 11.48 28.10
CA ASP A 243 10.48 12.92 28.35
C ASP A 243 9.77 13.74 27.26
N GLY A 244 9.07 13.09 26.33
CA GLY A 244 8.36 13.70 25.21
C GLY A 244 9.27 14.20 24.09
N LYS A 245 10.55 13.77 24.06
CA LYS A 245 11.53 14.17 23.06
C LYS A 245 11.70 13.09 21.99
N TYR A 246 11.83 13.50 20.73
CA TYR A 246 12.15 12.57 19.67
C TYR A 246 13.49 11.87 19.91
N SER A 247 13.46 10.56 19.99
CA SER A 247 14.62 9.67 19.97
C SER A 247 14.71 8.86 18.68
N ARG A 248 13.65 8.90 17.86
CA ARG A 248 13.56 8.38 16.51
C ARG A 248 12.60 9.24 15.70
N LEU A 249 12.79 9.28 14.39
CA LEU A 249 11.90 9.96 13.46
C LEU A 249 11.30 8.92 12.52
N TYR A 250 9.98 8.88 12.39
CA TYR A 250 9.30 7.96 11.51
C TYR A 250 8.70 8.72 10.33
N SER A 251 9.20 8.45 9.11
CA SER A 251 8.63 8.93 7.86
C SER A 251 7.64 7.94 7.29
N PHE A 252 6.85 8.38 6.34
CA PHE A 252 5.79 7.63 5.69
C PHE A 252 6.29 6.93 4.43
N GLY A 253 5.78 5.72 4.18
CA GLY A 253 6.06 4.94 2.99
C GLY A 253 7.43 4.27 2.95
N GLY A 254 7.43 3.00 2.52
CA GLY A 254 8.66 2.23 2.37
C GLY A 254 9.41 2.50 1.07
N ARG A 255 8.79 3.14 0.08
CA ARG A 255 9.30 3.45 -1.26
C ARG A 255 9.67 2.23 -2.11
N GLY A 256 9.04 1.09 -1.83
CA GLY A 256 9.36 -0.15 -2.50
C GLY A 256 8.34 -1.26 -2.26
N MET A 257 8.81 -2.48 -2.33
CA MET A 257 8.01 -3.69 -2.11
C MET A 257 8.72 -4.58 -1.10
N SER A 258 7.97 -5.20 -0.20
CA SER A 258 8.50 -6.20 0.72
C SER A 258 7.84 -7.56 0.54
N VAL A 259 8.57 -8.61 0.90
CA VAL A 259 8.03 -9.95 1.13
C VAL A 259 8.09 -10.23 2.61
N ILE A 260 6.95 -10.49 3.23
CA ILE A 260 6.87 -10.82 4.65
C ILE A 260 6.20 -12.18 4.86
N LYS A 261 6.55 -12.86 5.95
CA LYS A 261 5.88 -14.07 6.38
C LYS A 261 4.52 -13.72 6.98
N ALA A 262 3.44 -14.19 6.38
CA ALA A 262 2.08 -13.76 6.69
C ALA A 262 1.64 -13.98 8.15
N SER A 263 2.18 -15.03 8.82
CA SER A 263 1.83 -15.36 10.21
C SER A 263 2.54 -14.51 11.26
N THR A 264 3.68 -13.89 10.94
CA THR A 264 4.56 -13.22 11.92
C THR A 264 4.91 -11.77 11.59
N GLY A 265 4.77 -11.31 10.34
CA GLY A 265 5.29 -10.03 9.85
C GLY A 265 6.81 -10.03 9.62
N GLU A 266 7.50 -11.19 9.79
CA GLU A 266 8.94 -11.28 9.54
C GLU A 266 9.28 -10.93 8.10
N VAL A 267 10.19 -9.96 7.92
CA VAL A 267 10.68 -9.54 6.60
C VAL A 267 11.59 -10.63 6.03
N ILE A 268 11.24 -11.13 4.86
CA ILE A 268 12.02 -12.13 4.13
C ILE A 268 12.90 -11.47 3.06
N TRP A 269 12.37 -10.42 2.44
CA TRP A 269 13.06 -9.62 1.45
C TRP A 269 12.39 -8.24 1.35
N ASP A 270 13.16 -7.26 0.92
CA ASP A 270 12.71 -5.89 0.67
C ASP A 270 13.52 -5.30 -0.49
N THR A 271 12.90 -4.46 -1.31
CA THR A 271 13.58 -3.77 -2.43
C THR A 271 14.70 -2.84 -1.97
N GLY A 272 14.65 -2.39 -0.74
CA GLY A 272 15.61 -1.42 -0.21
C GLY A 272 15.61 -0.11 -1.01
N ASP A 273 16.77 0.23 -1.55
CA ASP A 273 17.00 1.42 -2.38
C ASP A 273 16.99 1.13 -3.89
N GLU A 274 16.55 -0.07 -4.32
CA GLU A 274 16.65 -0.50 -5.72
C GLU A 274 15.87 0.43 -6.66
N LEU A 275 14.62 0.78 -6.30
CA LEU A 275 13.79 1.65 -7.13
C LEU A 275 14.37 3.07 -7.19
N GLU A 276 14.77 3.65 -6.07
CA GLU A 276 15.41 4.96 -6.06
C GLU A 276 16.68 5.00 -6.92
N THR A 277 17.56 4.00 -6.76
CA THR A 277 18.78 3.88 -7.55
C THR A 277 18.50 3.68 -9.04
N PHE A 278 17.47 2.88 -9.38
CA PHE A 278 17.03 2.69 -10.76
C PHE A 278 16.57 4.00 -11.39
N PHE A 279 15.64 4.73 -10.74
CA PHE A 279 15.12 5.97 -11.27
C PHE A 279 16.16 7.09 -11.32
N ALA A 280 17.03 7.18 -10.32
CA ALA A 280 18.17 8.10 -10.31
C ALA A 280 19.14 7.89 -11.48
N SER A 281 19.24 6.66 -12.00
CA SER A 281 20.13 6.33 -13.12
C SER A 281 19.46 6.36 -14.49
N GLN A 282 18.20 5.94 -14.60
CA GLN A 282 17.51 5.75 -15.88
C GLN A 282 16.52 6.88 -16.20
N TYR A 283 15.97 7.54 -15.19
CA TYR A 283 14.94 8.58 -15.31
C TYR A 283 15.35 9.86 -14.57
N VAL A 284 16.62 10.25 -14.70
CA VAL A 284 17.26 11.35 -13.95
C VAL A 284 16.44 12.64 -13.91
N LEU A 285 15.81 13.01 -15.03
CA LEU A 285 15.02 14.26 -15.16
C LEU A 285 13.62 14.15 -14.53
N TYR A 286 13.21 12.95 -14.17
CA TYR A 286 11.88 12.63 -13.65
C TYR A 286 11.96 11.85 -12.33
N PHE A 287 13.15 11.83 -11.73
CA PHE A 287 13.39 11.20 -10.44
C PHE A 287 12.44 11.80 -9.40
N ASN A 288 11.78 10.94 -8.63
CA ASN A 288 10.80 11.31 -7.60
C ASN A 288 9.88 12.47 -8.02
N SER A 289 9.46 12.47 -9.31
CA SER A 289 8.49 13.44 -9.80
C SER A 289 7.08 13.07 -9.33
N ASP A 290 6.26 14.07 -9.22
CA ASP A 290 4.82 13.95 -9.07
C ASP A 290 4.15 13.67 -10.45
N GLU A 291 2.86 13.82 -10.54
CA GLU A 291 2.03 13.62 -11.74
C GLU A 291 2.42 14.56 -12.88
N GLU A 292 2.93 15.75 -12.58
CA GLU A 292 3.39 16.70 -13.59
C GLU A 292 4.82 16.39 -14.07
N ASN A 293 5.06 16.42 -15.37
CA ASN A 293 6.40 16.16 -15.95
C ASN A 293 7.46 17.21 -15.55
N SER A 294 7.05 18.38 -15.10
CA SER A 294 7.94 19.45 -14.63
C SER A 294 8.31 19.35 -13.16
N SER A 295 7.85 18.34 -12.44
CA SER A 295 7.95 18.20 -10.98
C SER A 295 9.15 17.36 -10.53
N PHE A 296 10.29 17.44 -11.24
CA PHE A 296 11.53 16.75 -10.83
C PHE A 296 11.77 16.89 -9.33
N ASP A 297 12.03 15.77 -8.67
CA ASP A 297 12.44 15.65 -7.27
C ASP A 297 11.39 16.09 -6.22
N SER A 298 10.20 16.51 -6.64
CA SER A 298 9.18 17.11 -5.78
C SER A 298 8.61 16.15 -4.72
N ARG A 299 8.82 14.83 -4.85
CA ARG A 299 8.35 13.81 -3.91
C ARG A 299 9.44 13.26 -2.99
N SER A 300 10.70 13.74 -3.11
CA SER A 300 11.80 13.25 -2.27
C SER A 300 11.63 13.61 -0.78
N ASP A 301 11.04 14.77 -0.49
CA ASP A 301 10.73 15.20 0.88
C ASP A 301 9.44 14.58 1.45
N ASP A 302 8.84 13.63 0.70
CA ASP A 302 7.60 12.94 1.06
C ASP A 302 7.78 11.42 0.89
N LYS A 303 6.97 10.77 0.05
CA LYS A 303 6.89 9.31 -0.11
C LYS A 303 7.61 8.76 -1.36
N GLY A 304 8.30 9.61 -2.13
CA GLY A 304 9.05 9.22 -3.34
C GLY A 304 8.15 8.82 -4.50
N SER A 305 8.37 7.64 -5.10
CA SER A 305 7.63 7.15 -6.26
C SER A 305 6.24 6.59 -5.95
N GLU A 306 5.94 6.37 -4.69
CA GLU A 306 4.69 5.83 -4.14
C GLU A 306 4.27 4.52 -4.82
N PRO A 307 4.86 3.38 -4.36
CA PRO A 307 4.43 2.06 -4.80
C PRO A 307 3.03 1.75 -4.29
N GLU A 308 2.06 1.76 -5.18
CA GLU A 308 0.62 1.75 -4.89
C GLU A 308 0.03 0.34 -4.93
N GLY A 309 -0.10 -0.21 -6.10
CA GLY A 309 -0.81 -1.44 -6.34
C GLY A 309 0.08 -2.61 -6.73
N LEU A 310 -0.37 -3.82 -6.42
CA LEU A 310 0.29 -5.08 -6.74
C LEU A 310 -0.65 -6.06 -7.45
N ALA A 311 -0.18 -6.66 -8.55
CA ALA A 311 -0.77 -7.87 -9.11
C ALA A 311 0.23 -9.01 -9.13
N LEU A 312 -0.25 -10.24 -8.90
CA LEU A 312 0.54 -11.45 -9.05
C LEU A 312 0.06 -12.23 -10.27
N GLY A 313 0.98 -12.77 -11.05
CA GLY A 313 0.66 -13.56 -12.22
C GLY A 313 1.65 -14.70 -12.47
N THR A 314 1.19 -15.73 -13.15
CA THR A 314 2.07 -16.82 -13.61
C THR A 314 2.12 -16.80 -15.14
N LEU A 315 3.29 -16.53 -15.71
CA LEU A 315 3.53 -16.54 -17.14
C LEU A 315 4.36 -17.79 -17.48
N ASP A 316 3.74 -18.73 -18.20
CA ASP A 316 4.37 -19.98 -18.67
C ASP A 316 5.13 -20.75 -17.57
N GLY A 317 4.55 -20.77 -16.34
CA GLY A 317 5.10 -21.49 -15.19
C GLY A 317 6.09 -20.69 -14.34
N ARG A 318 6.32 -19.40 -14.64
CA ARG A 318 7.08 -18.46 -13.79
C ARG A 318 6.15 -17.47 -13.10
N ALA A 319 6.41 -17.23 -11.83
CA ALA A 319 5.64 -16.29 -11.03
C ALA A 319 6.27 -14.90 -11.06
N TYR A 320 5.42 -13.91 -11.25
CA TYR A 320 5.79 -12.49 -11.29
C TYR A 320 4.92 -11.66 -10.35
N ALA A 321 5.53 -10.64 -9.78
CA ALA A 321 4.83 -9.53 -9.15
C ALA A 321 4.92 -8.30 -10.07
N PHE A 322 3.80 -7.62 -10.23
CA PHE A 322 3.69 -6.38 -11.00
C PHE A 322 3.30 -5.27 -10.04
N LEU A 323 4.24 -4.37 -9.79
CA LEU A 323 4.12 -3.24 -8.87
C LEU A 323 3.86 -1.97 -9.68
N ILE A 324 2.79 -1.26 -9.41
CA ILE A 324 2.54 0.07 -10.00
C ILE A 324 3.07 1.16 -9.08
N LEU A 325 3.47 2.26 -9.69
CA LEU A 325 4.00 3.44 -9.01
C LEU A 325 3.08 4.62 -9.30
N GLU A 326 2.45 5.16 -8.29
CA GLU A 326 1.45 6.21 -8.46
C GLU A 326 2.06 7.47 -9.09
N ARG A 327 3.13 8.02 -8.51
CA ARG A 327 3.63 9.35 -8.88
C ARG A 327 4.38 9.39 -10.20
N ILE A 328 5.46 8.64 -10.33
CA ILE A 328 6.17 8.58 -11.62
C ILE A 328 5.39 7.80 -12.67
N GLY A 329 4.46 6.97 -12.24
CA GLY A 329 3.65 6.10 -13.08
C GLY A 329 4.34 4.82 -13.51
N GLY A 330 3.63 3.99 -14.25
CA GLY A 330 4.16 2.76 -14.85
C GLY A 330 4.17 1.55 -13.93
N VAL A 331 4.78 0.47 -14.43
CA VAL A 331 4.78 -0.85 -13.81
C VAL A 331 6.21 -1.37 -13.71
N VAL A 332 6.59 -1.83 -12.53
CA VAL A 332 7.81 -2.61 -12.29
C VAL A 332 7.43 -4.08 -12.21
N ALA A 333 8.12 -4.93 -12.95
CA ALA A 333 7.94 -6.38 -12.90
C ALA A 333 9.10 -7.04 -12.15
N TYR A 334 8.75 -7.90 -11.18
CA TYR A 334 9.69 -8.73 -10.44
C TYR A 334 9.42 -10.22 -10.70
N ASP A 335 10.47 -10.99 -10.98
CA ASP A 335 10.43 -12.47 -10.92
C ASP A 335 10.46 -12.88 -9.44
N ILE A 336 9.42 -13.57 -8.99
CA ILE A 336 9.27 -14.03 -7.60
C ILE A 336 9.34 -15.56 -7.48
N CYS A 337 10.01 -16.24 -8.43
CA CYS A 337 10.22 -17.69 -8.35
C CYS A 337 11.01 -18.12 -7.12
N ASP A 338 11.92 -17.28 -6.65
CA ASP A 338 12.56 -17.41 -5.33
C ASP A 338 12.10 -16.26 -4.45
N VAL A 339 11.21 -16.55 -3.54
CA VAL A 339 10.62 -15.58 -2.61
C VAL A 339 11.62 -14.86 -1.71
N LYS A 340 12.80 -15.47 -1.50
CA LYS A 340 13.88 -14.89 -0.70
C LYS A 340 14.78 -13.95 -1.50
N HIS A 341 14.72 -14.05 -2.82
CA HIS A 341 15.55 -13.27 -3.75
C HIS A 341 14.73 -12.90 -4.99
N PRO A 342 13.62 -12.15 -4.84
CA PRO A 342 12.92 -11.57 -5.99
C PRO A 342 13.90 -10.79 -6.85
N ARG A 343 13.65 -10.76 -8.17
CA ARG A 343 14.57 -10.10 -9.11
C ARG A 343 13.82 -9.10 -9.94
N PHE A 344 14.32 -7.87 -9.97
CA PHE A 344 13.88 -6.87 -10.91
C PHE A 344 14.06 -7.37 -12.35
N GLU A 345 13.00 -7.36 -13.14
CA GLU A 345 13.03 -7.79 -14.56
C GLU A 345 12.94 -6.59 -15.50
N THR A 346 12.00 -5.69 -15.28
CA THR A 346 11.80 -4.52 -16.15
C THR A 346 10.90 -3.48 -15.49
N TYR A 347 11.00 -2.26 -16.01
CA TYR A 347 10.03 -1.18 -15.80
C TYR A 347 9.50 -0.73 -17.16
N PHE A 348 8.19 -0.48 -17.24
CA PHE A 348 7.54 0.10 -18.42
C PHE A 348 6.49 1.11 -18.03
N ASN A 349 6.38 2.16 -18.83
CA ASN A 349 5.46 3.27 -18.60
C ASN A 349 4.98 3.82 -19.95
N ARG A 350 3.73 4.25 -20.00
CA ARG A 350 3.16 4.92 -21.18
C ARG A 350 3.01 6.43 -21.01
N ARG A 351 3.45 6.96 -19.87
CA ARG A 351 3.56 8.41 -19.68
C ARG A 351 4.57 8.99 -20.68
N ASP A 352 4.16 9.97 -21.48
CA ASP A 352 5.04 10.71 -22.36
C ASP A 352 5.66 11.88 -21.58
N PHE A 353 6.85 11.65 -21.11
CA PHE A 353 7.61 12.64 -20.33
C PHE A 353 8.06 13.88 -21.14
N GLN A 354 7.80 13.95 -22.46
CA GLN A 354 8.13 15.11 -23.30
C GLN A 354 6.96 16.07 -23.46
N VAL A 355 5.78 15.70 -23.00
CA VAL A 355 4.58 16.52 -23.10
C VAL A 355 4.44 17.36 -21.83
N ASP A 356 4.10 18.64 -21.97
CA ASP A 356 3.68 19.48 -20.85
C ASP A 356 2.28 19.04 -20.40
N ASN A 357 2.17 18.58 -19.18
CA ASN A 357 0.94 18.06 -18.58
C ASN A 357 0.60 18.72 -17.24
N ALA A 358 0.88 20.04 -17.13
CA ALA A 358 0.51 20.79 -15.93
C ALA A 358 -1.01 20.70 -15.66
N PHE A 359 -1.37 20.63 -14.38
CA PHE A 359 -2.77 20.63 -13.95
C PHE A 359 -3.53 21.83 -14.60
N PRO A 360 -4.78 21.67 -15.13
CA PRO A 360 -5.66 20.50 -14.97
C PRO A 360 -5.57 19.43 -16.09
N ASP A 361 -4.60 19.49 -16.98
CA ASP A 361 -4.50 18.61 -18.15
C ASP A 361 -3.46 17.50 -17.97
N LEU A 362 -3.48 16.82 -16.84
CA LEU A 362 -2.53 15.75 -16.51
C LEU A 362 -2.53 14.64 -17.56
N GLY A 363 -3.69 14.26 -18.06
CA GLY A 363 -3.88 13.21 -19.06
C GLY A 363 -3.29 13.52 -20.46
N ALA A 364 -2.81 14.76 -20.72
CA ALA A 364 -2.11 15.10 -21.95
C ALA A 364 -0.85 14.25 -22.16
N ALA A 365 -0.18 13.85 -21.07
CA ALA A 365 1.00 12.99 -21.10
C ALA A 365 0.70 11.48 -21.13
N GLY A 366 -0.55 11.06 -21.27
CA GLY A 366 -0.94 9.65 -21.34
C GLY A 366 -1.43 9.10 -20.01
N ASP A 367 -0.94 7.94 -19.61
CA ASP A 367 -1.39 7.24 -18.40
C ASP A 367 -0.70 7.83 -17.14
N ILE A 368 -1.48 8.42 -16.24
CA ILE A 368 -1.00 9.14 -15.05
C ILE A 368 -1.72 8.60 -13.80
N SER A 369 -0.98 8.44 -12.71
CA SER A 369 -1.44 7.94 -11.40
C SER A 369 -2.20 6.61 -11.51
N PRO A 370 -1.48 5.50 -11.77
CA PRO A 370 -2.10 4.20 -11.67
C PRO A 370 -2.39 3.85 -10.20
N GLU A 371 -3.69 3.63 -9.90
CA GLU A 371 -4.21 3.29 -8.58
C GLU A 371 -4.47 1.79 -8.43
N SER A 372 -4.81 1.13 -9.51
CA SER A 372 -5.18 -0.27 -9.42
C SER A 372 -4.65 -1.08 -10.59
N ILE A 373 -4.24 -2.32 -10.31
CA ILE A 373 -3.71 -3.24 -11.29
C ILE A 373 -4.34 -4.63 -11.17
N ALA A 374 -4.70 -5.24 -12.30
CA ALA A 374 -5.16 -6.60 -12.38
C ALA A 374 -4.39 -7.40 -13.44
N PHE A 375 -4.06 -8.65 -13.10
CA PHE A 375 -3.49 -9.62 -14.03
C PHE A 375 -4.60 -10.52 -14.59
N VAL A 376 -4.59 -10.76 -15.90
CA VAL A 376 -5.51 -11.68 -16.58
C VAL A 376 -4.69 -12.80 -17.24
N ASP A 377 -4.97 -14.04 -16.83
CA ASP A 377 -4.35 -15.22 -17.44
C ASP A 377 -4.75 -15.36 -18.93
N LYS A 378 -3.87 -15.89 -19.76
CA LYS A 378 -4.14 -16.07 -21.19
C LYS A 378 -5.35 -16.93 -21.50
N ASN A 379 -5.74 -17.84 -20.58
CA ASN A 379 -6.89 -18.70 -20.74
C ASN A 379 -8.21 -17.95 -20.49
N ASP A 380 -8.17 -16.86 -19.73
CA ASP A 380 -9.31 -15.99 -19.39
C ASP A 380 -9.34 -14.73 -20.27
N SER A 381 -8.26 -14.48 -21.00
CA SER A 381 -8.08 -13.32 -21.86
C SER A 381 -8.82 -13.46 -23.18
N PRO A 382 -9.54 -12.42 -23.63
CA PRO A 382 -10.23 -12.44 -24.95
C PRO A 382 -9.25 -12.46 -26.13
N THR A 383 -7.98 -12.10 -25.91
CA THR A 383 -6.93 -12.10 -26.95
C THR A 383 -6.10 -13.38 -26.96
N GLY A 384 -6.22 -14.22 -25.92
CA GLY A 384 -5.36 -15.41 -25.74
C GLY A 384 -3.95 -15.10 -25.29
N SER A 385 -3.67 -13.84 -24.88
CA SER A 385 -2.41 -13.38 -24.30
C SER A 385 -2.57 -13.06 -22.83
N TYR A 386 -1.49 -13.07 -22.06
CA TYR A 386 -1.50 -12.52 -20.70
C TYR A 386 -1.69 -11.01 -20.74
N LEU A 387 -2.56 -10.47 -19.88
CA LEU A 387 -2.82 -9.03 -19.83
C LEU A 387 -2.58 -8.46 -18.44
N LEU A 388 -2.15 -7.20 -18.43
CA LEU A 388 -2.26 -6.32 -17.26
C LEU A 388 -3.27 -5.22 -17.58
N LEU A 389 -4.18 -4.99 -16.66
CA LEU A 389 -5.16 -3.91 -16.70
C LEU A 389 -4.79 -2.90 -15.61
N LEU A 390 -4.64 -1.64 -15.96
CA LEU A 390 -4.34 -0.56 -15.03
C LEU A 390 -5.46 0.47 -15.07
N ALA A 391 -5.96 0.87 -13.90
CA ALA A 391 -6.81 2.05 -13.76
C ALA A 391 -5.92 3.23 -13.33
N ASN A 392 -5.96 4.31 -14.10
CA ASN A 392 -5.12 5.50 -13.90
C ASN A 392 -6.03 6.67 -13.50
N SER A 393 -5.98 7.09 -12.24
CA SER A 393 -6.86 8.12 -11.67
C SER A 393 -6.55 9.49 -12.23
N GLY A 394 -5.29 9.89 -12.26
CA GLY A 394 -4.85 11.21 -12.72
C GLY A 394 -5.20 11.50 -14.18
N SER A 395 -5.19 10.49 -15.05
CA SER A 395 -5.59 10.63 -16.45
C SER A 395 -7.04 10.22 -16.73
N GLY A 396 -7.72 9.53 -15.80
CA GLY A 396 -9.07 8.98 -16.00
C GLY A 396 -9.12 7.90 -17.08
N THR A 397 -8.04 7.12 -17.25
CA THR A 397 -7.90 6.09 -18.29
C THR A 397 -7.81 4.69 -17.72
N VAL A 398 -8.17 3.69 -18.54
CA VAL A 398 -7.86 2.29 -18.27
C VAL A 398 -6.93 1.79 -19.35
N SER A 399 -5.76 1.31 -18.95
CA SER A 399 -4.74 0.80 -19.87
C SER A 399 -4.74 -0.72 -19.88
N VAL A 400 -4.53 -1.30 -21.06
CA VAL A 400 -4.41 -2.74 -21.26
C VAL A 400 -3.05 -3.02 -21.89
N TYR A 401 -2.22 -3.79 -21.18
CA TYR A 401 -0.92 -4.23 -21.67
C TYR A 401 -0.98 -5.72 -21.98
N GLU A 402 -0.57 -6.08 -23.19
CA GLU A 402 -0.27 -7.47 -23.52
C GLU A 402 1.17 -7.76 -23.06
N ILE A 403 1.35 -8.78 -22.24
CA ILE A 403 2.64 -9.12 -21.64
C ILE A 403 3.09 -10.54 -22.01
N SER A 404 4.39 -10.75 -22.02
CA SER A 404 5.01 -12.07 -22.24
C SER A 404 6.23 -12.22 -21.33
N GLY A 405 6.47 -13.44 -20.85
CA GLY A 405 7.67 -13.73 -20.06
C GLY A 405 8.94 -13.68 -20.91
N SER A 406 10.01 -13.12 -20.36
CA SER A 406 11.33 -13.10 -20.98
C SER A 406 12.09 -14.43 -20.83
N ASN A 407 11.72 -15.23 -19.81
CA ASN A 407 12.34 -16.50 -19.48
C ASN A 407 11.30 -17.62 -19.54
N THR A 408 11.59 -18.68 -20.28
CA THR A 408 10.67 -19.81 -20.50
C THR A 408 10.87 -20.98 -19.55
N GLU A 409 11.90 -20.93 -18.68
CA GLU A 409 12.12 -21.97 -17.68
C GLU A 409 11.15 -21.78 -16.50
N PRO A 410 10.28 -22.75 -16.20
CA PRO A 410 9.38 -22.65 -15.05
C PRO A 410 10.12 -22.51 -13.73
N CYS A 411 9.45 -21.94 -12.70
CA CYS A 411 10.00 -21.95 -11.35
C CYS A 411 10.22 -23.39 -10.86
N SER A 412 11.32 -23.65 -10.17
CA SER A 412 11.60 -24.96 -9.57
C SER A 412 10.58 -25.32 -8.47
N SER A 413 10.04 -24.31 -7.80
CA SER A 413 8.90 -24.36 -6.87
C SER A 413 8.00 -23.18 -7.17
N ALA A 414 7.01 -23.36 -8.04
CA ALA A 414 6.09 -22.27 -8.36
C ALA A 414 5.25 -21.90 -7.14
N PRO A 415 5.15 -20.61 -6.78
CA PRO A 415 4.25 -20.19 -5.72
C PRO A 415 2.80 -20.51 -6.11
N SER A 416 2.01 -20.93 -5.13
CA SER A 416 0.57 -21.02 -5.29
C SER A 416 -0.01 -19.63 -5.05
N LEU A 417 -0.37 -18.97 -6.13
CA LEU A 417 -1.12 -17.72 -6.08
C LEU A 417 -2.57 -18.05 -5.69
N ALA A 418 -3.21 -17.19 -4.89
CA ALA A 418 -4.64 -17.32 -4.69
C ALA A 418 -5.33 -17.19 -6.06
N PRO A 419 -6.21 -18.12 -6.44
CA PRO A 419 -6.90 -18.01 -7.70
C PRO A 419 -7.70 -16.71 -7.71
N HIS A 420 -7.44 -15.87 -8.70
CA HIS A 420 -8.30 -14.73 -8.96
C HIS A 420 -9.59 -15.28 -9.54
N LEU A 421 -10.69 -15.23 -8.77
CA LEU A 421 -11.97 -15.28 -9.42
C LEU A 421 -12.00 -14.06 -10.34
N VAL A 422 -12.00 -14.29 -11.66
CA VAL A 422 -12.34 -13.27 -12.64
C VAL A 422 -13.87 -13.08 -12.55
N GLY A 423 -14.31 -12.67 -11.37
CA GLY A 423 -15.58 -12.02 -11.22
C GLY A 423 -15.37 -10.63 -11.81
N PHE A 424 -16.20 -10.27 -12.78
CA PHE A 424 -16.23 -8.95 -13.39
C PHE A 424 -15.80 -7.89 -12.39
N ILE A 425 -14.72 -7.19 -12.72
CA ILE A 425 -14.36 -5.94 -12.05
C ILE A 425 -15.56 -5.03 -12.21
N ALA A 426 -16.43 -4.99 -11.21
CA ALA A 426 -17.26 -3.82 -11.01
C ALA A 426 -16.24 -2.74 -10.68
N LEU A 427 -15.86 -1.92 -11.66
CA LEU A 427 -15.22 -0.66 -11.44
C LEU A 427 -16.15 0.10 -10.48
N CYS A 428 -15.94 0.00 -9.20
CA CYS A 428 -16.36 1.01 -8.25
C CYS A 428 -15.43 2.21 -8.55
N LEU A 429 -15.78 2.99 -9.58
CA LEU A 429 -15.40 4.37 -9.68
C LEU A 429 -16.07 5.04 -8.47
N GLY A 430 -15.37 5.06 -7.35
CA GLY A 430 -15.67 5.96 -6.26
C GLY A 430 -15.50 7.37 -6.81
N PHE A 431 -16.60 7.97 -7.26
CA PHE A 431 -16.64 9.40 -7.47
C PHE A 431 -16.53 10.04 -6.09
N PHE A 432 -15.32 10.41 -5.70
CA PHE A 432 -15.14 11.47 -4.73
C PHE A 432 -15.65 12.76 -5.37
N MET A 433 -16.92 13.08 -5.13
CA MET A 433 -17.36 14.47 -5.26
C MET A 433 -16.95 15.19 -3.98
N LEU A 434 -15.85 15.93 -4.07
CA LEU A 434 -15.56 17.04 -3.19
C LEU A 434 -16.70 18.08 -3.31
N PHE A 435 -17.47 18.25 -2.27
CA PHE A 435 -18.23 19.47 -1.95
C PHE A 435 -17.78 20.03 -0.62
#